data_8aa486a95770efe7e2f609ee32cc0a02
#
_entry.id   8aa486a95770efe7e2f609ee32cc0a02
#
_cell.length_a   1.000
_cell.length_b   1.000
_cell.length_c   1.000
_cell.angle_alpha   90.00
_cell.angle_beta   90.00
_cell.angle_gamma   90.00
#
_symmetry.space_group_name_H-M   'P 1'
#
loop_
_entity.id
_entity.type
_entity.pdbx_description
1 polymer ?
#
loop_
_entity_poly.entity_id
_entity_poly.type
_entity_poly.pdbx_seq_one_letter_code
_entity_poly.pdbx_strand_id
1 'polypeptide(L)'
;MQKTKNTYKKSGVNINLADRFVEHIAKISKKNVKKKSKYLNKDNIGAFGSTFDISKIKIKDPLIVSSTDGVGTKIDLANQFNKFDTIGIDLVAMCVNDLIVQGAKPLFFLDYIAVGKIKFNKLKQIINGIVKGCNISDCSLIGGETAEMPGIYDNNKFDLAGFSVGIVSKKKTNTQKKCAKRRHGISCTI
;
A
#
# COMPACT_ATOMS: atom_id res chain seq x y z
N MET A 1 9.97 -2.29 -46.11
CA MET A 1 9.58 -1.69 -44.82
C MET A 1 10.32 -2.41 -43.70
N GLN A 2 11.31 -1.82 -43.09
CA GLN A 2 11.99 -2.38 -41.92
C GLN A 2 11.03 -2.31 -40.74
N LYS A 3 10.64 -3.48 -40.21
CA LYS A 3 9.92 -3.56 -38.92
C LYS A 3 10.87 -3.07 -37.82
N THR A 4 10.74 -1.83 -37.40
CA THR A 4 11.41 -1.34 -36.20
C THR A 4 10.91 -2.13 -35.01
N LYS A 5 11.77 -2.98 -34.42
CA LYS A 5 11.46 -3.68 -33.17
C LYS A 5 11.15 -2.61 -32.10
N ASN A 6 9.88 -2.54 -31.70
CA ASN A 6 9.49 -1.76 -30.55
C ASN A 6 10.07 -2.46 -29.31
N THR A 7 10.97 -1.76 -28.62
CA THR A 7 11.54 -2.22 -27.36
C THR A 7 10.94 -1.37 -26.21
N TYR A 8 10.83 -1.92 -25.02
CA TYR A 8 10.40 -1.18 -23.82
C TYR A 8 11.17 0.13 -23.64
N LYS A 9 12.49 0.13 -23.93
CA LYS A 9 13.33 1.33 -23.87
C LYS A 9 12.89 2.41 -24.87
N LYS A 10 12.42 2.04 -26.08
CA LYS A 10 11.88 2.99 -27.07
C LYS A 10 10.51 3.53 -26.64
N SER A 11 9.75 2.76 -25.88
CA SER A 11 8.48 3.19 -25.29
C SER A 11 8.65 4.04 -24.03
N GLY A 12 9.88 4.34 -23.60
CA GLY A 12 10.15 5.19 -22.44
C GLY A 12 10.27 4.44 -21.10
N VAL A 13 10.12 3.11 -21.10
CA VAL A 13 10.16 2.27 -19.88
C VAL A 13 11.58 1.81 -19.59
N ASN A 14 12.04 2.00 -18.35
CA ASN A 14 13.39 1.60 -17.89
C ASN A 14 13.34 0.38 -16.97
N ILE A 15 13.40 -0.82 -17.55
CA ILE A 15 13.35 -2.10 -16.82
C ILE A 15 14.43 -2.18 -15.73
N ASN A 16 15.68 -1.86 -16.04
CA ASN A 16 16.79 -1.96 -15.07
C ASN A 16 16.58 -1.07 -13.84
N LEU A 17 15.95 0.09 -14.01
CA LEU A 17 15.64 0.99 -12.90
C LEU A 17 14.45 0.46 -12.09
N ALA A 18 13.48 -0.16 -12.73
CA ALA A 18 12.36 -0.83 -12.09
C ALA A 18 12.85 -2.01 -11.24
N ASP A 19 13.71 -2.88 -11.77
CA ASP A 19 14.28 -4.02 -11.05
C ASP A 19 15.05 -3.56 -9.79
N ARG A 20 15.90 -2.53 -9.94
CA ARG A 20 16.60 -1.94 -8.78
C ARG A 20 15.66 -1.38 -7.73
N PHE A 21 14.51 -0.87 -8.13
CA PHE A 21 13.51 -0.36 -7.21
C PHE A 21 12.82 -1.50 -6.47
N VAL A 22 12.45 -2.59 -7.15
CA VAL A 22 11.90 -3.81 -6.53
C VAL A 22 12.88 -4.41 -5.51
N GLU A 23 14.17 -4.51 -5.86
CA GLU A 23 15.21 -4.95 -4.92
C GLU A 23 15.29 -4.04 -3.68
N HIS A 24 15.17 -2.73 -3.87
CA HIS A 24 15.14 -1.78 -2.75
C HIS A 24 13.93 -2.04 -1.84
N ILE A 25 12.73 -2.22 -2.40
CA ILE A 25 11.52 -2.55 -1.63
C ILE A 25 11.73 -3.83 -0.83
N ALA A 26 12.21 -4.89 -1.46
CA ALA A 26 12.49 -6.17 -0.79
C ALA A 26 13.46 -6.00 0.39
N LYS A 27 14.52 -5.21 0.21
CA LYS A 27 15.51 -4.94 1.25
C LYS A 27 14.95 -4.17 2.44
N ILE A 28 14.16 -3.12 2.21
CA ILE A 28 13.60 -2.31 3.30
C ILE A 28 12.47 -3.03 4.02
N SER A 29 11.64 -3.79 3.30
CA SER A 29 10.59 -4.60 3.91
C SER A 29 11.18 -5.68 4.80
N LYS A 30 12.22 -6.40 4.36
CA LYS A 30 12.93 -7.40 5.20
C LYS A 30 13.52 -6.79 6.48
N LYS A 31 14.09 -5.58 6.41
CA LYS A 31 14.65 -4.88 7.59
C LYS A 31 13.58 -4.44 8.59
N ASN A 32 12.40 -4.09 8.11
CA ASN A 32 11.33 -3.52 8.93
C ASN A 32 10.31 -4.56 9.41
N VAL A 33 10.43 -5.80 8.98
CA VAL A 33 9.61 -6.91 9.49
C VAL A 33 10.02 -7.18 10.94
N LYS A 34 9.40 -6.46 11.89
CA LYS A 34 9.47 -6.77 13.32
C LYS A 34 8.95 -8.19 13.53
N LYS A 35 9.26 -8.82 14.67
CA LYS A 35 8.94 -10.19 15.13
C LYS A 35 7.59 -10.83 14.69
N LYS A 36 6.74 -10.13 13.94
CA LYS A 36 5.46 -10.58 13.39
C LYS A 36 5.54 -11.35 12.06
N SER A 37 6.74 -11.56 11.54
CA SER A 37 6.98 -12.27 10.27
C SER A 37 6.55 -13.75 10.26
N LYS A 38 6.02 -14.27 11.39
CA LYS A 38 5.53 -15.66 11.45
C LYS A 38 4.34 -15.96 10.54
N TYR A 39 3.69 -14.91 10.02
CA TYR A 39 2.57 -15.01 9.08
C TYR A 39 2.98 -14.81 7.61
N LEU A 40 4.23 -14.39 7.37
CA LEU A 40 4.72 -14.06 6.04
C LEU A 40 5.67 -15.14 5.54
N ASN A 41 5.52 -15.54 4.29
CA ASN A 41 6.57 -16.22 3.57
C ASN A 41 7.67 -15.22 3.21
N LYS A 42 8.95 -15.63 3.37
CA LYS A 42 10.11 -14.72 3.28
C LYS A 42 10.34 -14.09 1.90
N ASP A 43 9.73 -14.63 0.86
CA ASP A 43 10.01 -14.28 -0.55
C ASP A 43 8.79 -13.70 -1.29
N ASN A 44 7.92 -12.99 -0.57
CA ASN A 44 6.69 -12.43 -1.15
C ASN A 44 6.95 -11.26 -2.11
N ILE A 45 7.93 -10.40 -1.85
CA ILE A 45 8.16 -9.19 -2.66
C ILE A 45 8.99 -9.55 -3.89
N GLY A 46 8.48 -9.20 -5.08
CA GLY A 46 9.05 -9.53 -6.39
C GLY A 46 8.50 -10.82 -7.00
N ALA A 47 7.59 -11.52 -6.31
CA ALA A 47 6.82 -12.65 -6.85
C ALA A 47 5.50 -12.16 -7.50
N PHE A 48 4.87 -13.01 -8.31
CA PHE A 48 3.59 -12.70 -8.96
C PHE A 48 2.42 -12.52 -7.97
N GLY A 49 2.55 -13.03 -6.76
CA GLY A 49 1.56 -12.89 -5.70
C GLY A 49 2.18 -13.13 -4.34
N SER A 50 1.51 -12.63 -3.32
CA SER A 50 1.97 -12.74 -1.93
C SER A 50 1.07 -13.65 -1.13
N THR A 51 1.66 -14.48 -0.28
CA THR A 51 0.93 -15.37 0.61
C THR A 51 1.00 -14.87 2.06
N PHE A 52 -0.11 -14.98 2.77
CA PHE A 52 -0.23 -14.62 4.17
C PHE A 52 -0.89 -15.77 4.94
N ASP A 53 -0.19 -16.34 5.91
CA ASP A 53 -0.68 -17.49 6.70
C ASP A 53 -1.63 -17.04 7.80
N ILE A 54 -2.93 -17.26 7.60
CA ILE A 54 -3.97 -16.94 8.57
C ILE A 54 -4.21 -18.05 9.60
N SER A 55 -3.65 -19.25 9.41
CA SER A 55 -3.89 -20.41 10.29
C SER A 55 -3.43 -20.18 11.74
N LYS A 56 -2.43 -19.31 11.92
CA LYS A 56 -1.87 -18.95 13.23
C LYS A 56 -2.64 -17.84 13.94
N ILE A 57 -3.69 -17.29 13.31
CA ILE A 57 -4.49 -16.22 13.88
C ILE A 57 -5.65 -16.82 14.70
N LYS A 58 -5.57 -16.70 16.02
CA LYS A 58 -6.59 -17.24 16.94
C LYS A 58 -7.75 -16.25 17.10
N ILE A 59 -8.65 -16.21 16.12
CA ILE A 59 -9.89 -15.41 16.18
C ILE A 59 -11.07 -16.36 15.94
N LYS A 60 -12.05 -16.33 16.83
CA LYS A 60 -13.29 -17.11 16.69
C LYS A 60 -14.19 -16.43 15.66
N ASP A 61 -14.74 -17.23 14.73
CA ASP A 61 -15.62 -16.78 13.64
C ASP A 61 -15.01 -15.58 12.89
N PRO A 62 -13.85 -15.75 12.21
CA PRO A 62 -13.13 -14.65 11.58
C PRO A 62 -13.82 -14.16 10.32
N LEU A 63 -13.87 -12.84 10.16
CA LEU A 63 -14.24 -12.16 8.91
C LEU A 63 -13.02 -11.41 8.37
N ILE A 64 -12.82 -11.51 7.08
CA ILE A 64 -11.85 -10.68 6.37
C ILE A 64 -12.52 -9.36 6.00
N VAL A 65 -11.81 -8.28 6.24
CA VAL A 65 -12.20 -6.92 5.86
C VAL A 65 -11.13 -6.38 4.94
N SER A 66 -11.53 -5.77 3.83
CA SER A 66 -10.62 -5.13 2.87
C SER A 66 -11.06 -3.71 2.58
N SER A 67 -10.11 -2.84 2.32
CA SER A 67 -10.31 -1.46 1.90
C SER A 67 -9.26 -1.09 0.87
N THR A 68 -9.64 -0.23 -0.06
CA THR A 68 -8.75 0.41 -1.02
C THR A 68 -9.03 1.90 -1.05
N ASP A 69 -7.97 2.70 -1.12
CA ASP A 69 -8.06 4.16 -1.21
C ASP A 69 -6.87 4.72 -1.98
N GLY A 70 -7.05 5.92 -2.53
CA GLY A 70 -6.00 6.69 -3.18
C GLY A 70 -5.69 7.96 -2.39
N VAL A 71 -4.46 8.44 -2.46
CA VAL A 71 -4.07 9.68 -1.76
C VAL A 71 -4.79 10.91 -2.30
N GLY A 72 -5.14 10.91 -3.59
CA GLY A 72 -5.86 12.00 -4.24
C GLY A 72 -5.04 13.29 -4.33
N THR A 73 -5.71 14.44 -4.18
CA THR A 73 -5.11 15.77 -4.44
C THR A 73 -3.94 16.16 -3.53
N LYS A 74 -3.75 15.47 -2.39
CA LYS A 74 -2.57 15.68 -1.52
C LYS A 74 -1.24 15.39 -2.24
N ILE A 75 -1.27 14.62 -3.32
CA ILE A 75 -0.11 14.39 -4.20
C ILE A 75 0.43 15.71 -4.79
N ASP A 76 -0.44 16.64 -5.13
CA ASP A 76 -0.03 17.94 -5.66
C ASP A 76 0.76 18.75 -4.61
N LEU A 77 0.34 18.69 -3.35
CA LEU A 77 1.10 19.31 -2.25
C LEU A 77 2.51 18.69 -2.10
N ALA A 78 2.60 17.35 -2.18
CA ALA A 78 3.88 16.67 -2.13
C ALA A 78 4.80 17.08 -3.29
N ASN A 79 4.24 17.30 -4.50
CA ASN A 79 5.00 17.81 -5.65
C ASN A 79 5.42 19.26 -5.46
N GLN A 80 4.53 20.16 -5.01
CA GLN A 80 4.80 21.59 -4.79
C GLN A 80 5.92 21.79 -3.77
N PHE A 81 5.88 21.05 -2.66
CA PHE A 81 6.89 21.14 -1.60
C PHE A 81 8.09 20.22 -1.82
N ASN A 82 8.11 19.45 -2.90
CA ASN A 82 9.14 18.43 -3.19
C ASN A 82 9.41 17.50 -1.99
N LYS A 83 8.34 17.14 -1.27
CA LYS A 83 8.39 16.34 -0.04
C LYS A 83 7.57 15.08 -0.18
N PHE A 84 8.23 13.93 -0.24
CA PHE A 84 7.61 12.64 -0.57
C PHE A 84 7.69 11.59 0.55
N ASP A 85 8.37 11.89 1.64
CA ASP A 85 8.63 10.97 2.76
C ASP A 85 7.41 10.72 3.66
N THR A 86 6.40 11.59 3.62
CA THR A 86 5.18 11.49 4.44
C THR A 86 3.96 11.00 3.68
N ILE A 87 3.91 11.18 2.35
CA ILE A 87 2.73 10.84 1.54
C ILE A 87 2.41 9.33 1.58
N GLY A 88 3.44 8.48 1.72
CA GLY A 88 3.24 7.03 1.87
C GLY A 88 2.64 6.66 3.23
N ILE A 89 2.93 7.42 4.30
CA ILE A 89 2.29 7.22 5.62
C ILE A 89 0.80 7.55 5.51
N ASP A 90 0.49 8.64 4.83
CA ASP A 90 -0.88 9.09 4.59
C ASP A 90 -1.69 8.06 3.81
N LEU A 91 -1.13 7.50 2.73
CA LEU A 91 -1.74 6.41 1.97
C LEU A 91 -2.14 5.23 2.86
N VAL A 92 -1.21 4.75 3.69
CA VAL A 92 -1.48 3.62 4.58
C VAL A 92 -2.54 3.97 5.61
N ALA A 93 -2.48 5.18 6.17
CA ALA A 93 -3.45 5.64 7.17
C ALA A 93 -4.88 5.68 6.60
N MET A 94 -5.08 6.18 5.38
CA MET A 94 -6.38 6.24 4.73
C MET A 94 -7.00 4.84 4.61
N CYS A 95 -6.27 3.89 4.02
CA CYS A 95 -6.75 2.51 3.86
C CYS A 95 -6.99 1.79 5.19
N VAL A 96 -6.09 1.97 6.16
CA VAL A 96 -6.15 1.27 7.45
C VAL A 96 -7.25 1.81 8.35
N ASN A 97 -7.54 3.11 8.29
CA ASN A 97 -8.64 3.71 9.05
C ASN A 97 -9.98 3.08 8.70
N ASP A 98 -10.21 2.74 7.44
CA ASP A 98 -11.43 2.05 7.00
C ASP A 98 -11.57 0.66 7.61
N LEU A 99 -10.46 -0.08 7.75
CA LEU A 99 -10.46 -1.35 8.46
C LEU A 99 -10.80 -1.18 9.94
N ILE A 100 -10.22 -0.15 10.58
CA ILE A 100 -10.43 0.14 12.00
C ILE A 100 -11.88 0.54 12.28
N VAL A 101 -12.51 1.31 11.40
CA VAL A 101 -13.93 1.67 11.50
C VAL A 101 -14.81 0.41 11.52
N GLN A 102 -14.43 -0.64 10.77
CA GLN A 102 -15.13 -1.94 10.81
C GLN A 102 -14.78 -2.79 12.04
N GLY A 103 -13.88 -2.33 12.90
CA GLY A 103 -13.37 -3.06 14.07
C GLY A 103 -12.32 -4.11 13.72
N ALA A 104 -11.79 -4.08 12.50
CA ALA A 104 -10.80 -5.05 12.02
C ALA A 104 -9.39 -4.65 12.44
N LYS A 105 -8.59 -5.67 12.76
CA LYS A 105 -7.14 -5.52 12.94
C LYS A 105 -6.46 -5.62 11.58
N PRO A 106 -5.65 -4.62 11.18
CA PRO A 106 -4.87 -4.70 9.95
C PRO A 106 -3.92 -5.91 9.97
N LEU A 107 -3.78 -6.57 8.83
CA LEU A 107 -2.88 -7.71 8.64
C LEU A 107 -1.78 -7.37 7.64
N PHE A 108 -2.17 -6.96 6.45
CA PHE A 108 -1.22 -6.64 5.39
C PHE A 108 -1.72 -5.54 4.46
N PHE A 109 -0.77 -5.01 3.72
CA PHE A 109 -0.93 -3.90 2.79
C PHE A 109 -0.27 -4.22 1.45
N LEU A 110 -0.88 -3.72 0.38
CA LEU A 110 -0.37 -3.72 -0.99
C LEU A 110 -0.43 -2.28 -1.50
N ASP A 111 0.60 -1.83 -2.20
CA ASP A 111 0.61 -0.50 -2.83
C ASP A 111 0.50 -0.59 -4.35
N TYR A 112 -0.03 0.46 -4.95
CA TYR A 112 0.02 0.71 -6.37
C TYR A 112 0.60 2.10 -6.61
N ILE A 113 1.72 2.17 -7.32
CA ILE A 113 2.41 3.41 -7.66
C ILE A 113 2.43 3.55 -9.18
N ALA A 114 1.69 4.52 -9.71
CA ALA A 114 1.70 4.86 -11.11
C ALA A 114 2.55 6.10 -11.35
N VAL A 115 3.45 6.07 -12.33
CA VAL A 115 4.35 7.18 -12.64
C VAL A 115 4.48 7.40 -14.14
N GLY A 116 4.69 8.65 -14.58
CA GLY A 116 5.06 8.92 -15.96
C GLY A 116 6.50 8.51 -16.25
N LYS A 117 7.39 8.67 -15.27
CA LYS A 117 8.79 8.26 -15.34
C LYS A 117 9.32 7.86 -13.98
N ILE A 118 10.05 6.74 -13.93
CA ILE A 118 10.70 6.27 -12.70
C ILE A 118 11.79 7.25 -12.27
N LYS A 119 11.59 7.90 -11.11
CA LYS A 119 12.58 8.75 -10.43
C LYS A 119 12.96 8.07 -9.11
N PHE A 120 14.03 7.31 -9.11
CA PHE A 120 14.43 6.43 -8.02
C PHE A 120 14.39 7.10 -6.63
N ASN A 121 14.98 8.29 -6.49
CA ASN A 121 15.04 8.99 -5.20
C ASN A 121 13.65 9.43 -4.69
N LYS A 122 12.74 9.83 -5.59
CA LYS A 122 11.36 10.17 -5.26
C LYS A 122 10.60 8.93 -4.79
N LEU A 123 10.65 7.84 -5.56
CA LEU A 123 9.98 6.59 -5.24
C LEU A 123 10.53 5.97 -3.95
N LYS A 124 11.83 6.08 -3.71
CA LYS A 124 12.46 5.64 -2.45
C LYS A 124 11.88 6.36 -1.23
N GLN A 125 11.60 7.66 -1.31
CA GLN A 125 10.96 8.39 -0.21
C GLN A 125 9.53 7.91 0.01
N ILE A 126 8.75 7.76 -1.08
CA ILE A 126 7.36 7.29 -1.03
C ILE A 126 7.28 5.92 -0.36
N ILE A 127 8.07 4.95 -0.84
CA ILE A 127 8.02 3.58 -0.32
C ILE A 127 8.52 3.49 1.14
N ASN A 128 9.49 4.30 1.52
CA ASN A 128 9.91 4.41 2.92
C ASN A 128 8.76 4.93 3.80
N GLY A 129 7.97 5.89 3.30
CA GLY A 129 6.76 6.37 3.96
C GLY A 129 5.71 5.26 4.10
N ILE A 130 5.46 4.47 3.05
CA ILE A 130 4.54 3.32 3.09
C ILE A 130 4.98 2.30 4.14
N VAL A 131 6.26 1.90 4.12
CA VAL A 131 6.81 0.96 5.12
C VAL A 131 6.67 1.51 6.54
N LYS A 132 6.92 2.81 6.75
CA LYS A 132 6.74 3.47 8.04
C LYS A 132 5.26 3.46 8.47
N GLY A 133 4.32 3.76 7.56
CA GLY A 133 2.88 3.69 7.80
C GLY A 133 2.44 2.28 8.19
N CYS A 134 2.90 1.26 7.47
CA CYS A 134 2.64 -0.15 7.80
C CYS A 134 3.16 -0.52 9.19
N ASN A 135 4.35 -0.05 9.57
CA ASN A 135 4.90 -0.30 10.91
C ASN A 135 4.09 0.40 12.02
N ILE A 136 3.60 1.61 11.80
CA ILE A 136 2.73 2.34 12.73
C ILE A 136 1.40 1.60 12.90
N SER A 137 0.82 1.12 11.80
CA SER A 137 -0.48 0.43 11.78
C SER A 137 -0.39 -1.05 12.15
N ASP A 138 0.80 -1.55 12.47
CA ASP A 138 1.05 -2.95 12.82
C ASP A 138 0.59 -3.94 11.74
N CYS A 139 0.71 -3.56 10.47
CA CYS A 139 0.49 -4.41 9.30
C CYS A 139 1.79 -4.62 8.52
N SER A 140 1.77 -5.53 7.55
CA SER A 140 2.94 -5.88 6.75
C SER A 140 2.75 -5.43 5.31
N LEU A 141 3.71 -4.70 4.75
CA LEU A 141 3.79 -4.54 3.30
C LEU A 141 4.23 -5.86 2.69
N ILE A 142 3.37 -6.52 1.92
CA ILE A 142 3.62 -7.86 1.38
C ILE A 142 3.82 -7.90 -0.12
N GLY A 143 3.50 -6.83 -0.82
CA GLY A 143 3.63 -6.69 -2.26
C GLY A 143 3.07 -5.37 -2.72
N GLY A 144 2.98 -5.20 -4.02
CA GLY A 144 2.46 -4.02 -4.67
C GLY A 144 2.84 -4.02 -6.16
N GLU A 145 2.55 -2.91 -6.83
CA GLU A 145 2.86 -2.72 -8.24
C GLU A 145 3.42 -1.32 -8.45
N THR A 146 4.43 -1.20 -9.30
CA THR A 146 4.93 0.09 -9.77
C THR A 146 4.85 0.12 -11.30
N ALA A 147 3.92 0.93 -11.81
CA ALA A 147 3.65 1.05 -13.24
C ALA A 147 4.28 2.32 -13.81
N GLU A 148 5.25 2.17 -14.74
CA GLU A 148 5.77 3.29 -15.53
C GLU A 148 4.92 3.43 -16.80
N MET A 149 4.16 4.52 -16.89
CA MET A 149 3.16 4.76 -17.93
C MET A 149 3.41 6.09 -18.65
N PRO A 150 4.47 6.16 -19.49
CA PRO A 150 4.73 7.35 -20.31
C PRO A 150 3.57 7.60 -21.27
N GLY A 151 3.15 8.85 -21.38
CA GLY A 151 2.00 9.24 -22.21
C GLY A 151 0.66 9.24 -21.50
N ILE A 152 0.51 8.53 -20.37
CA ILE A 152 -0.65 8.63 -19.48
C ILE A 152 -0.37 9.64 -18.38
N TYR A 153 0.81 9.56 -17.78
CA TYR A 153 1.29 10.52 -16.79
C TYR A 153 2.46 11.32 -17.34
N ASP A 154 2.51 12.62 -17.07
CA ASP A 154 3.67 13.45 -17.31
C ASP A 154 4.86 12.97 -16.48
N ASN A 155 6.10 13.26 -16.92
CA ASN A 155 7.33 12.79 -16.31
C ASN A 155 7.48 13.08 -14.80
N ASN A 156 6.78 14.09 -14.28
CA ASN A 156 6.81 14.48 -12.87
C ASN A 156 5.58 14.04 -12.11
N LYS A 157 4.53 13.61 -12.80
CA LYS A 157 3.26 13.19 -12.24
C LYS A 157 3.34 11.74 -11.77
N PHE A 158 2.59 11.43 -10.74
CA PHE A 158 2.42 10.09 -10.20
C PHE A 158 1.07 9.99 -9.49
N ASP A 159 0.63 8.77 -9.28
CA ASP A 159 -0.52 8.45 -8.45
C ASP A 159 -0.19 7.35 -7.46
N LEU A 160 -0.90 7.35 -6.34
CA LEU A 160 -0.71 6.39 -5.25
C LEU A 160 -2.07 5.84 -4.82
N ALA A 161 -2.19 4.54 -4.87
CA ALA A 161 -3.32 3.82 -4.28
C ALA A 161 -2.81 2.70 -3.36
N GLY A 162 -3.64 2.34 -2.39
CA GLY A 162 -3.33 1.29 -1.45
C GLY A 162 -4.48 0.31 -1.32
N PHE A 163 -4.15 -0.91 -0.95
CA PHE A 163 -5.07 -1.97 -0.65
C PHE A 163 -4.69 -2.60 0.68
N SER A 164 -5.58 -2.53 1.66
CA SER A 164 -5.36 -3.09 2.98
C SER A 164 -6.32 -4.22 3.27
N VAL A 165 -5.84 -5.23 4.00
CA VAL A 165 -6.64 -6.36 4.45
C VAL A 165 -6.46 -6.52 5.95
N GLY A 166 -7.58 -6.73 6.63
CA GLY A 166 -7.65 -6.93 8.07
C GLY A 166 -8.57 -8.08 8.43
N ILE A 167 -8.63 -8.38 9.71
CA ILE A 167 -9.43 -9.47 10.26
C ILE A 167 -10.17 -9.03 11.53
N VAL A 168 -11.40 -9.50 11.67
CA VAL A 168 -12.22 -9.22 12.84
C VAL A 168 -13.06 -10.44 13.19
N SER A 169 -13.39 -10.64 14.48
CA SER A 169 -14.41 -11.62 14.85
C SER A 169 -15.79 -11.13 14.45
N LYS A 170 -16.63 -11.99 13.90
CA LYS A 170 -18.02 -11.69 13.51
C LYS A 170 -18.82 -10.98 14.62
N LYS A 171 -18.56 -11.31 15.88
CA LYS A 171 -19.21 -10.67 17.04
C LYS A 171 -18.73 -9.24 17.28
N LYS A 172 -17.50 -8.89 16.85
CA LYS A 172 -16.88 -7.57 17.10
C LYS A 172 -16.99 -6.61 15.91
N THR A 173 -17.49 -7.08 14.76
CA THR A 173 -17.67 -6.22 13.58
C THR A 173 -18.59 -5.06 13.88
N ASN A 174 -18.17 -3.85 13.52
CA ASN A 174 -19.01 -2.66 13.55
C ASN A 174 -19.89 -2.66 12.29
N THR A 175 -21.12 -3.14 12.40
CA THR A 175 -22.09 -3.04 11.30
C THR A 175 -22.74 -1.65 11.32
N GLN A 176 -23.19 -1.18 10.15
CA GLN A 176 -23.92 0.10 10.04
C GLN A 176 -25.08 0.20 11.07
N LYS A 177 -25.77 -0.90 11.36
CA LYS A 177 -26.82 -0.97 12.39
C LYS A 177 -26.30 -0.69 13.80
N LYS A 178 -25.06 -1.12 14.14
CA LYS A 178 -24.44 -0.80 15.44
C LYS A 178 -23.99 0.66 15.51
N CYS A 179 -23.48 1.19 14.41
CA CYS A 179 -23.11 2.61 14.31
C CYS A 179 -24.33 3.53 14.42
N ALA A 180 -25.45 3.20 13.77
CA ALA A 180 -26.69 3.95 13.87
C ALA A 180 -27.26 3.98 15.30
N LYS A 181 -27.22 2.85 16.03
CA LYS A 181 -27.64 2.80 17.45
C LYS A 181 -26.73 3.62 18.38
N ARG A 182 -25.42 3.76 18.05
CA ARG A 182 -24.49 4.59 18.83
C ARG A 182 -24.61 6.09 18.53
N ARG A 183 -25.09 6.47 17.33
CA ARG A 183 -25.32 7.89 16.98
C ARG A 183 -26.38 8.59 17.82
N HIS A 184 -27.27 7.84 18.51
CA HIS A 184 -28.26 8.39 19.43
C HIS A 184 -27.72 8.62 20.86
N GLY A 185 -26.45 8.34 21.12
CA GLY A 185 -25.87 8.48 22.46
C GLY A 185 -24.46 9.07 22.57
N ILE A 186 -23.70 9.18 21.47
CA ILE A 186 -22.32 9.73 21.53
C ILE A 186 -22.04 10.50 20.24
N SER A 187 -21.83 11.81 20.37
CA SER A 187 -21.18 12.65 19.37
C SER A 187 -19.77 12.09 19.14
N CYS A 188 -19.49 11.56 17.95
CA CYS A 188 -18.11 11.35 17.51
C CYS A 188 -17.53 12.73 17.22
N THR A 189 -16.78 13.29 18.15
CA THR A 189 -15.86 14.37 17.88
C THR A 189 -14.68 13.75 17.12
N ILE A 190 -14.49 14.16 15.88
CA ILE A 190 -13.32 13.85 15.04
C ILE A 190 -12.12 14.62 15.59
#